data_fd70f1ccc107c9e573c9c0f4c6d20a12
#
_entry.id   fd70f1ccc107c9e573c9c0f4c6d20a12
#
_cell.length_a   1.000
_cell.length_b   1.000
_cell.length_c   1.000
_cell.angle_alpha   90.00
_cell.angle_beta   90.00
_cell.angle_gamma   90.00
#
_symmetry.space_group_name_H-M   'P 1'
#
loop_
_entity.id
_entity.type
_entity.pdbx_description
1 polymer ?
#
loop_
_entity_poly.entity_id
_entity_poly.type
_entity_poly.pdbx_seq_one_letter_code
_entity_poly.pdbx_strand_id
1 'polypeptide(L)'
;EMCIRDRDRSTREVFGDYIDIYDMTQAVEDGATRPVYYESRVIKLNLDETTLKLIDAEYDLMALNADEEVIEKSKRELGQLEAVLGNDNTINSLVCDIIDHYENNRENLLTGKAMIVAYSRPIAMKIYKRILELRPTWTEKVGVVMTSSNNDPEEWKQIIGNKHHKNELAKKFKDNSSAMKIAIVVDMWLTGFDVPSLATMYVYKPMSGHNLMQAIARVNRVFRDKEGGLVVDYVGIATALKQAMNDYTSRDKKNYGDTDVAKVAYPKFLEKLAVCRDKFHGYDYSKFQNGTDLERAKTISGAVNFIMGREKVDEKDSFVKEALM
;
A
#
# COMPACT_ATOMS: atom_id res chain seq x y z
N GLU A 1 -20.72 15.93 3.02
CA GLU A 1 -21.28 15.40 1.76
C GLU A 1 -20.83 13.97 1.42
N MET A 2 -19.66 13.52 1.91
CA MET A 2 -19.18 12.14 1.67
C MET A 2 -19.86 11.05 2.52
N CYS A 3 -20.63 11.41 3.55
CA CYS A 3 -21.28 10.45 4.46
C CYS A 3 -22.69 10.01 4.04
N ILE A 4 -23.26 10.56 2.97
CA ILE A 4 -24.64 10.27 2.54
C ILE A 4 -24.67 9.20 1.42
N ARG A 5 -23.56 8.57 1.08
CA ARG A 5 -23.56 7.41 0.18
C ARG A 5 -23.93 6.15 0.94
N ASP A 6 -25.18 6.14 1.39
CA ASP A 6 -25.77 4.90 1.83
C ASP A 6 -25.96 3.94 0.63
N ARG A 7 -25.86 2.68 0.91
CA ARG A 7 -25.65 1.55 -0.02
C ARG A 7 -26.74 1.36 -1.09
N ASP A 8 -27.85 2.11 -1.02
CA ASP A 8 -29.05 1.80 -1.81
C ASP A 8 -29.46 2.85 -2.84
N ARG A 9 -28.82 4.04 -2.90
CA ARG A 9 -29.18 5.07 -3.88
C ARG A 9 -27.96 5.77 -4.46
N SER A 10 -27.91 5.95 -5.77
CA SER A 10 -26.85 6.73 -6.40
C SER A 10 -27.00 8.24 -6.07
N THR A 11 -25.90 8.96 -6.00
CA THR A 11 -25.91 10.42 -5.78
C THR A 11 -26.81 11.13 -6.82
N ARG A 12 -26.86 10.59 -8.04
CA ARG A 12 -27.68 11.09 -9.14
C ARG A 12 -29.18 10.91 -8.89
N GLU A 13 -29.58 9.80 -8.28
CA GLU A 13 -30.99 9.54 -7.90
C GLU A 13 -31.46 10.47 -6.78
N VAL A 14 -30.55 10.85 -5.88
CA VAL A 14 -30.90 11.68 -4.70
C VAL A 14 -30.80 13.16 -5.02
N PHE A 15 -29.81 13.59 -5.78
CA PHE A 15 -29.49 15.01 -6.01
C PHE A 15 -29.65 15.49 -7.46
N GLY A 16 -30.06 14.60 -8.38
CA GLY A 16 -30.18 14.91 -9.80
C GLY A 16 -28.87 14.80 -10.59
N ASP A 17 -28.86 15.29 -11.81
CA ASP A 17 -27.68 15.22 -12.69
C ASP A 17 -26.51 16.04 -12.14
N TYR A 18 -25.30 15.56 -12.41
CA TYR A 18 -24.08 16.25 -12.01
C TYR A 18 -23.92 17.56 -12.78
N ILE A 19 -23.62 18.64 -12.07
CA ILE A 19 -23.25 19.93 -12.65
C ILE A 19 -21.80 19.88 -13.10
N ASP A 20 -20.93 19.23 -12.31
CA ASP A 20 -19.51 19.05 -12.58
C ASP A 20 -19.00 17.81 -11.83
N ILE A 21 -17.96 17.16 -12.38
CA ILE A 21 -17.34 15.98 -11.79
C ILE A 21 -15.84 16.24 -11.69
N TYR A 22 -15.35 16.31 -10.46
CA TYR A 22 -13.93 16.41 -10.17
C TYR A 22 -13.40 15.03 -9.75
N ASP A 23 -12.71 14.34 -10.65
CA ASP A 23 -12.22 12.98 -10.44
C ASP A 23 -10.80 12.92 -9.89
N MET A 24 -10.30 11.70 -9.63
CA MET A 24 -8.95 11.50 -9.12
C MET A 24 -7.86 11.87 -10.13
N THR A 25 -8.12 11.69 -11.42
CA THR A 25 -7.15 12.00 -12.48
C THR A 25 -6.97 13.51 -12.57
N GLN A 26 -8.08 14.22 -12.64
CA GLN A 26 -8.09 15.67 -12.64
C GLN A 26 -7.49 16.25 -11.34
N ALA A 27 -7.78 15.65 -10.20
CA ALA A 27 -7.20 16.07 -8.92
C ALA A 27 -5.67 15.89 -8.87
N VAL A 28 -5.10 14.90 -9.58
CA VAL A 28 -3.65 14.72 -9.72
C VAL A 28 -3.08 15.74 -10.71
N GLU A 29 -3.72 15.95 -11.86
CA GLU A 29 -3.31 16.93 -12.86
C GLU A 29 -3.30 18.35 -12.28
N ASP A 30 -4.32 18.72 -11.53
CA ASP A 30 -4.42 20.01 -10.84
C ASP A 30 -3.49 20.12 -9.60
N GLY A 31 -2.79 19.04 -9.25
CA GLY A 31 -1.90 19.01 -8.09
C GLY A 31 -2.60 19.01 -6.73
N ALA A 32 -3.93 18.78 -6.69
CA ALA A 32 -4.72 18.69 -5.46
C ALA A 32 -4.47 17.38 -4.70
N THR A 33 -4.07 16.34 -5.42
CA THR A 33 -3.64 15.05 -4.86
C THR A 33 -2.35 14.57 -5.51
N ARG A 34 -1.76 13.51 -4.97
CA ARG A 34 -0.58 12.85 -5.55
C ARG A 34 -0.95 11.49 -6.13
N PRO A 35 -0.21 10.99 -7.15
CA PRO A 35 -0.41 9.64 -7.67
C PRO A 35 -0.30 8.59 -6.58
N VAL A 36 -0.96 7.45 -6.80
CA VAL A 36 -0.82 6.27 -5.95
C VAL A 36 -0.16 5.17 -6.76
N TYR A 37 0.96 4.70 -6.26
CA TYR A 37 1.69 3.56 -6.80
C TYR A 37 1.24 2.29 -6.08
N TYR A 38 1.23 1.19 -6.79
CA TYR A 38 0.81 -0.11 -6.28
C TYR A 38 1.92 -1.14 -6.47
N GLU A 39 2.22 -1.87 -5.39
CA GLU A 39 3.19 -2.96 -5.39
C GLU A 39 2.55 -4.21 -4.78
N SER A 40 2.46 -5.31 -5.56
CA SER A 40 1.97 -6.58 -5.07
C SER A 40 3.10 -7.41 -4.48
N ARG A 41 2.91 -7.85 -3.23
CA ARG A 41 3.84 -8.73 -2.48
C ARG A 41 3.17 -10.00 -1.97
N VAL A 42 2.04 -10.39 -2.54
CA VAL A 42 1.29 -11.60 -2.16
C VAL A 42 2.17 -12.85 -2.20
N ILE A 43 3.03 -12.97 -3.21
CA ILE A 43 3.95 -14.12 -3.38
C ILE A 43 4.94 -14.27 -2.21
N LYS A 44 5.24 -13.18 -1.49
CA LYS A 44 6.16 -13.20 -0.35
C LYS A 44 5.63 -13.98 0.85
N LEU A 45 4.32 -14.17 0.92
CA LEU A 45 3.68 -14.90 2.02
C LEU A 45 3.65 -16.42 1.78
N ASN A 46 3.97 -16.90 0.58
CA ASN A 46 3.88 -18.31 0.17
C ASN A 46 2.50 -18.93 0.53
N LEU A 47 1.41 -18.17 0.33
CA LEU A 47 0.06 -18.64 0.56
C LEU A 47 -0.26 -19.79 -0.40
N ASP A 48 -0.91 -20.82 0.12
CA ASP A 48 -1.36 -21.92 -0.72
C ASP A 48 -2.59 -21.51 -1.58
N GLU A 49 -2.88 -22.32 -2.58
CA GLU A 49 -3.98 -22.06 -3.51
C GLU A 49 -5.34 -22.05 -2.81
N THR A 50 -5.49 -22.79 -1.72
CA THR A 50 -6.71 -22.83 -0.90
C THR A 50 -6.93 -21.49 -0.20
N THR A 51 -5.87 -20.91 0.35
CA THR A 51 -5.92 -19.60 1.00
C THR A 51 -6.23 -18.49 0.00
N LEU A 52 -5.64 -18.52 -1.19
CA LEU A 52 -5.96 -17.56 -2.25
C LEU A 52 -7.45 -17.63 -2.65
N LYS A 53 -8.03 -18.84 -2.76
CA LYS A 53 -9.47 -19.01 -3.01
C LYS A 53 -10.35 -18.48 -1.88
N LEU A 54 -9.91 -18.58 -0.61
CA LEU A 54 -10.63 -17.98 0.51
C LEU A 54 -10.61 -16.45 0.47
N ILE A 55 -9.49 -15.87 0.07
CA ILE A 55 -9.37 -14.41 -0.14
C ILE A 55 -10.31 -13.96 -1.27
N ASP A 56 -10.31 -14.67 -2.41
CA ASP A 56 -11.20 -14.38 -3.53
C ASP A 56 -12.67 -14.48 -3.11
N ALA A 57 -13.04 -15.52 -2.35
CA ALA A 57 -14.40 -15.69 -1.82
C ALA A 57 -14.80 -14.52 -0.90
N GLU A 58 -13.90 -13.98 -0.09
CA GLU A 58 -14.19 -12.80 0.73
C GLU A 58 -14.44 -11.55 -0.14
N TYR A 59 -13.70 -11.38 -1.23
CA TYR A 59 -13.98 -10.29 -2.18
C TYR A 59 -15.34 -10.43 -2.85
N ASP A 60 -15.72 -11.66 -3.24
CA ASP A 60 -17.03 -11.93 -3.84
C ASP A 60 -18.16 -11.61 -2.84
N LEU A 61 -17.98 -11.97 -1.57
CA LEU A 61 -18.94 -11.66 -0.51
C LEU A 61 -19.07 -10.16 -0.22
N MET A 62 -17.96 -9.41 -0.29
CA MET A 62 -18.00 -7.95 -0.15
C MET A 62 -18.75 -7.28 -1.31
N ALA A 63 -18.79 -7.91 -2.49
CA ALA A 63 -19.47 -7.41 -3.66
C ALA A 63 -20.99 -7.72 -3.67
N LEU A 64 -21.43 -8.72 -2.88
CA LEU A 64 -22.83 -9.13 -2.76
C LEU A 64 -23.49 -8.39 -1.58
N ASN A 65 -24.66 -7.80 -1.81
CA ASN A 65 -25.59 -7.41 -0.74
C ASN A 65 -26.26 -8.68 -0.23
N ALA A 66 -25.74 -9.28 0.85
CA ALA A 66 -25.99 -10.66 1.17
C ALA A 66 -27.21 -10.88 2.08
N ASP A 67 -28.05 -11.86 1.76
CA ASP A 67 -29.10 -12.42 2.60
C ASP A 67 -28.53 -13.18 3.81
N GLU A 68 -29.33 -13.39 4.87
CA GLU A 68 -28.89 -13.98 6.16
C GLU A 68 -28.19 -15.35 6.05
N GLU A 69 -28.60 -16.22 5.12
CA GLU A 69 -27.94 -17.53 4.89
C GLU A 69 -26.54 -17.41 4.34
N VAL A 70 -26.29 -16.40 3.51
CA VAL A 70 -24.97 -16.06 2.97
C VAL A 70 -24.06 -15.54 4.09
N ILE A 71 -24.62 -14.84 5.08
CA ILE A 71 -23.88 -14.30 6.24
C ILE A 71 -23.34 -15.44 7.14
N GLU A 72 -24.08 -16.52 7.36
CA GLU A 72 -23.58 -17.64 8.19
C GLU A 72 -22.46 -18.44 7.52
N LYS A 73 -22.60 -18.71 6.22
CA LYS A 73 -21.53 -19.32 5.41
C LYS A 73 -20.30 -18.45 5.40
N SER A 74 -20.47 -17.16 5.21
CA SER A 74 -19.44 -16.13 5.24
C SER A 74 -18.68 -16.11 6.58
N LYS A 75 -19.36 -16.16 7.72
CA LYS A 75 -18.72 -16.20 9.05
C LYS A 75 -17.77 -17.37 9.21
N ARG A 76 -18.08 -18.52 8.62
CA ARG A 76 -17.21 -19.70 8.68
C ARG A 76 -15.99 -19.54 7.78
N GLU A 77 -16.15 -19.01 6.57
CA GLU A 77 -15.08 -18.73 5.62
C GLU A 77 -14.15 -17.63 6.13
N LEU A 78 -14.71 -16.55 6.69
CA LEU A 78 -13.97 -15.47 7.35
C LEU A 78 -13.14 -15.98 8.54
N GLY A 79 -13.70 -16.90 9.35
CA GLY A 79 -12.96 -17.54 10.44
C GLY A 79 -11.80 -18.40 9.97
N GLN A 80 -11.95 -19.09 8.83
CA GLN A 80 -10.88 -19.86 8.22
C GLN A 80 -9.78 -18.94 7.67
N LEU A 81 -10.13 -17.87 6.99
CA LEU A 81 -9.19 -16.90 6.47
C LEU A 81 -8.42 -16.21 7.61
N GLU A 82 -9.10 -15.80 8.68
CA GLU A 82 -8.45 -15.22 9.86
C GLU A 82 -7.44 -16.21 10.48
N ALA A 83 -7.78 -17.49 10.56
CA ALA A 83 -6.86 -18.52 11.09
C ALA A 83 -5.60 -18.67 10.22
N VAL A 84 -5.75 -18.65 8.90
CA VAL A 84 -4.61 -18.77 7.97
C VAL A 84 -3.76 -17.52 7.96
N LEU A 85 -4.36 -16.34 7.84
CA LEU A 85 -3.63 -15.06 7.87
C LEU A 85 -2.99 -14.82 9.25
N GLY A 86 -3.59 -15.32 10.32
CA GLY A 86 -3.08 -15.24 11.68
C GLY A 86 -2.09 -16.34 12.06
N ASN A 87 -1.74 -17.24 11.14
CA ASN A 87 -0.73 -18.28 11.41
C ASN A 87 0.63 -17.64 11.67
N ASP A 88 1.37 -18.17 12.64
CA ASP A 88 2.63 -17.56 13.10
C ASP A 88 3.71 -17.55 12.00
N ASN A 89 3.76 -18.56 11.13
CA ASN A 89 4.68 -18.58 9.99
C ASN A 89 4.32 -17.49 8.96
N THR A 90 3.03 -17.31 8.67
CA THR A 90 2.54 -16.28 7.75
C THR A 90 2.82 -14.89 8.30
N ILE A 91 2.54 -14.67 9.59
CA ILE A 91 2.85 -13.41 10.29
C ILE A 91 4.36 -13.15 10.29
N ASN A 92 5.17 -14.17 10.53
CA ASN A 92 6.63 -14.03 10.50
C ASN A 92 7.11 -13.59 9.10
N SER A 93 6.66 -14.25 8.04
CA SER A 93 7.02 -13.91 6.66
C SER A 93 6.57 -12.49 6.29
N LEU A 94 5.34 -12.11 6.65
CA LEU A 94 4.79 -10.77 6.48
C LEU A 94 5.66 -9.71 7.17
N VAL A 95 5.95 -9.91 8.45
CA VAL A 95 6.67 -8.92 9.26
C VAL A 95 8.12 -8.79 8.82
N CYS A 96 8.79 -9.90 8.48
CA CYS A 96 10.15 -9.86 7.93
C CYS A 96 10.18 -9.05 6.62
N ASP A 97 9.25 -9.29 5.69
CA ASP A 97 9.21 -8.56 4.42
C ASP A 97 8.84 -7.08 4.60
N ILE A 98 7.90 -6.76 5.51
CA ILE A 98 7.56 -5.36 5.84
C ILE A 98 8.78 -4.62 6.41
N ILE A 99 9.50 -5.23 7.36
CA ILE A 99 10.68 -4.61 7.97
C ILE A 99 11.76 -4.39 6.92
N ASP A 100 12.08 -5.42 6.13
CA ASP A 100 13.10 -5.34 5.07
C ASP A 100 12.74 -4.26 4.05
N HIS A 101 11.51 -4.26 3.54
CA HIS A 101 11.04 -3.24 2.61
C HIS A 101 11.06 -1.83 3.21
N TYR A 102 10.63 -1.70 4.47
CA TYR A 102 10.58 -0.41 5.14
C TYR A 102 11.99 0.16 5.37
N GLU A 103 12.90 -0.61 5.95
CA GLU A 103 14.27 -0.18 6.26
C GLU A 103 15.06 0.18 5.00
N ASN A 104 14.93 -0.64 3.95
CA ASN A 104 15.71 -0.44 2.72
C ASN A 104 15.14 0.65 1.79
N ASN A 105 13.82 0.85 1.78
CA ASN A 105 13.19 1.66 0.74
C ASN A 105 12.34 2.84 1.27
N ARG A 106 11.90 2.82 2.52
CA ARG A 106 10.86 3.75 3.00
C ARG A 106 11.25 4.58 4.22
N GLU A 107 12.13 4.08 5.08
CA GLU A 107 12.49 4.74 6.34
C GLU A 107 13.04 6.13 6.14
N ASN A 108 13.90 6.29 5.16
CA ASN A 108 14.59 7.55 4.86
C ASN A 108 13.85 8.39 3.80
N LEU A 109 12.70 7.92 3.30
CA LEU A 109 11.90 8.66 2.32
C LEU A 109 10.99 9.66 3.04
N LEU A 110 11.11 10.94 2.73
CA LEU A 110 10.33 12.04 3.34
C LEU A 110 10.42 12.02 4.87
N THR A 111 9.38 11.60 5.54
CA THR A 111 9.27 11.51 7.01
C THR A 111 9.30 10.07 7.53
N GLY A 112 9.43 9.09 6.64
CA GLY A 112 9.43 7.67 6.97
C GLY A 112 8.10 7.15 7.51
N LYS A 113 6.97 7.86 7.30
CA LYS A 113 5.68 7.42 7.84
C LYS A 113 5.04 6.34 7.00
N ALA A 114 4.64 5.27 7.69
CA ALA A 114 3.96 4.12 7.13
C ALA A 114 2.75 3.70 7.98
N MET A 115 1.78 3.07 7.34
CA MET A 115 0.61 2.49 7.98
C MET A 115 0.49 1.03 7.59
N ILE A 116 0.27 0.14 8.56
CA ILE A 116 0.00 -1.28 8.34
C ILE A 116 -1.48 -1.51 8.63
N VAL A 117 -2.23 -1.94 7.63
CA VAL A 117 -3.65 -2.27 7.76
C VAL A 117 -3.77 -3.76 7.98
N ALA A 118 -4.08 -4.15 9.22
CA ALA A 118 -4.20 -5.55 9.62
C ALA A 118 -5.62 -6.07 9.43
N TYR A 119 -5.76 -7.34 9.12
CA TYR A 119 -7.05 -8.01 8.90
C TYR A 119 -7.99 -7.91 10.11
N SER A 120 -7.45 -8.22 11.29
CA SER A 120 -8.22 -8.24 12.53
C SER A 120 -7.38 -7.75 13.73
N ARG A 121 -8.04 -7.54 14.87
CA ARG A 121 -7.39 -7.10 16.10
C ARG A 121 -6.34 -8.11 16.62
N PRO A 122 -6.63 -9.44 16.65
CA PRO A 122 -5.62 -10.44 17.01
C PRO A 122 -4.39 -10.39 16.09
N ILE A 123 -4.61 -10.26 14.78
CA ILE A 123 -3.54 -10.18 13.79
C ILE A 123 -2.72 -8.89 13.96
N ALA A 124 -3.37 -7.74 14.23
CA ALA A 124 -2.66 -6.49 14.53
C ALA A 124 -1.71 -6.64 15.73
N MET A 125 -2.15 -7.31 16.80
CA MET A 125 -1.32 -7.58 17.96
C MET A 125 -0.18 -8.56 17.68
N LYS A 126 -0.41 -9.60 16.87
CA LYS A 126 0.65 -10.52 16.44
C LYS A 126 1.72 -9.79 15.61
N ILE A 127 1.31 -8.95 14.66
CA ILE A 127 2.22 -8.12 13.87
C ILE A 127 3.05 -7.21 14.80
N TYR A 128 2.41 -6.51 15.73
CA TYR A 128 3.09 -5.62 16.67
C TYR A 128 4.13 -6.34 17.50
N LYS A 129 3.74 -7.45 18.15
CA LYS A 129 4.66 -8.28 18.96
C LYS A 129 5.83 -8.76 18.12
N ARG A 130 5.56 -9.30 16.92
CA ARG A 130 6.60 -9.81 16.04
C ARG A 130 7.56 -8.72 15.55
N ILE A 131 7.08 -7.52 15.27
CA ILE A 131 7.94 -6.37 14.95
C ILE A 131 8.88 -6.08 16.14
N LEU A 132 8.37 -6.01 17.36
CA LEU A 132 9.21 -5.70 18.52
C LEU A 132 10.17 -6.83 18.91
N GLU A 133 9.84 -8.10 18.64
CA GLU A 133 10.78 -9.21 18.77
C GLU A 133 11.97 -9.07 17.81
N LEU A 134 11.71 -8.69 16.56
CA LEU A 134 12.74 -8.53 15.53
C LEU A 134 13.48 -7.18 15.63
N ARG A 135 12.81 -6.16 16.16
CA ARG A 135 13.33 -4.78 16.30
C ARG A 135 12.95 -4.21 17.68
N PRO A 136 13.60 -4.65 18.77
CA PRO A 136 13.28 -4.16 20.13
C PRO A 136 13.41 -2.65 20.29
N THR A 137 14.25 -2.01 19.49
CA THR A 137 14.45 -0.54 19.49
C THR A 137 13.28 0.23 18.89
N TRP A 138 12.33 -0.43 18.24
CA TRP A 138 11.19 0.22 17.59
C TRP A 138 9.98 0.47 18.51
N THR A 139 10.13 0.27 19.82
CA THR A 139 9.04 0.47 20.80
C THR A 139 8.37 1.83 20.70
N GLU A 140 9.13 2.91 20.45
CA GLU A 140 8.58 4.24 20.24
C GLU A 140 8.22 4.53 18.77
N LYS A 141 8.78 3.74 17.84
CA LYS A 141 8.59 3.90 16.40
C LYS A 141 7.26 3.34 15.90
N VAL A 142 6.75 2.28 16.56
CA VAL A 142 5.55 1.56 16.16
C VAL A 142 4.45 1.74 17.20
N GLY A 143 3.24 2.12 16.75
CA GLY A 143 2.05 2.22 17.60
C GLY A 143 0.88 1.43 17.04
N VAL A 144 0.05 0.87 17.94
CA VAL A 144 -1.19 0.15 17.57
C VAL A 144 -2.39 1.03 17.84
N VAL A 145 -3.25 1.20 16.84
CA VAL A 145 -4.47 2.02 16.94
C VAL A 145 -5.67 1.20 16.46
N MET A 146 -6.43 0.71 17.42
CA MET A 146 -7.65 -0.06 17.15
C MET A 146 -8.67 0.13 18.28
N THR A 147 -9.88 -0.38 18.07
CA THR A 147 -10.93 -0.35 19.11
C THR A 147 -10.51 -1.22 20.29
N SER A 148 -10.93 -0.85 21.50
CA SER A 148 -10.76 -1.64 22.72
C SER A 148 -12.06 -2.33 23.10
N SER A 149 -11.95 -3.49 23.74
CA SER A 149 -13.06 -4.26 24.30
C SER A 149 -12.80 -4.53 25.78
N ASN A 150 -13.88 -4.65 26.58
CA ASN A 150 -13.76 -5.05 27.98
C ASN A 150 -13.17 -6.45 28.15
N ASN A 151 -13.34 -7.31 27.15
CA ASN A 151 -12.84 -8.69 27.12
C ASN A 151 -11.40 -8.82 26.61
N ASP A 152 -10.74 -7.69 26.30
CA ASP A 152 -9.35 -7.74 25.84
C ASP A 152 -8.42 -8.24 26.96
N PRO A 153 -7.40 -9.04 26.61
CA PRO A 153 -6.33 -9.40 27.52
C PRO A 153 -5.70 -8.15 28.16
N GLU A 154 -5.24 -8.26 29.39
CA GLU A 154 -4.69 -7.09 30.11
C GLU A 154 -3.47 -6.48 29.40
N GLU A 155 -2.64 -7.33 28.80
CA GLU A 155 -1.52 -6.91 27.96
C GLU A 155 -1.98 -6.03 26.76
N TRP A 156 -3.11 -6.39 26.13
CA TRP A 156 -3.63 -5.60 25.03
C TRP A 156 -4.16 -4.24 25.49
N LYS A 157 -4.81 -4.20 26.67
CA LYS A 157 -5.33 -2.96 27.25
C LYS A 157 -4.22 -1.94 27.50
N GLN A 158 -3.04 -2.42 27.91
CA GLN A 158 -1.87 -1.57 28.13
C GLN A 158 -1.35 -0.98 26.78
N ILE A 159 -1.34 -1.77 25.72
CA ILE A 159 -0.84 -1.36 24.39
C ILE A 159 -1.86 -0.47 23.67
N ILE A 160 -3.13 -0.88 23.62
CA ILE A 160 -4.20 -0.16 22.92
C ILE A 160 -4.57 1.12 23.67
N GLY A 161 -4.56 1.07 24.98
CA GLY A 161 -4.89 2.15 25.87
C GLY A 161 -6.33 2.66 25.74
N ASN A 162 -6.61 3.77 26.42
CA ASN A 162 -7.88 4.45 26.41
C ASN A 162 -7.96 5.50 25.30
N LYS A 163 -9.06 6.27 25.25
CA LYS A 163 -9.26 7.35 24.28
C LYS A 163 -8.15 8.42 24.35
N HIS A 164 -7.67 8.73 25.55
CA HIS A 164 -6.58 9.71 25.71
C HIS A 164 -5.28 9.20 25.09
N HIS A 165 -4.91 7.96 25.37
CA HIS A 165 -3.72 7.33 24.77
C HIS A 165 -3.78 7.31 23.23
N LYS A 166 -4.94 6.96 22.65
CA LYS A 166 -5.13 7.00 21.18
C LYS A 166 -4.99 8.41 20.61
N ASN A 167 -5.46 9.43 21.33
CA ASN A 167 -5.26 10.83 20.94
C ASN A 167 -3.79 11.25 21.00
N GLU A 168 -3.03 10.77 21.99
CA GLU A 168 -1.58 11.02 22.07
C GLU A 168 -0.83 10.32 20.93
N LEU A 169 -1.19 9.06 20.60
CA LEU A 169 -0.64 8.39 19.41
C LEU A 169 -0.97 9.16 18.13
N ALA A 170 -2.19 9.71 18.01
CA ALA A 170 -2.59 10.52 16.87
C ALA A 170 -1.75 11.81 16.74
N LYS A 171 -1.47 12.49 17.85
CA LYS A 171 -0.59 13.66 17.88
C LYS A 171 0.84 13.28 17.48
N LYS A 172 1.39 12.23 18.10
CA LYS A 172 2.72 11.72 17.78
C LYS A 172 2.84 11.31 16.30
N PHE A 173 1.83 10.65 15.75
CA PHE A 173 1.86 10.23 14.35
C PHE A 173 1.68 11.41 13.38
N LYS A 174 1.01 12.48 13.76
CA LYS A 174 0.92 13.73 12.97
C LYS A 174 2.22 14.54 13.01
N ASP A 175 2.91 14.52 14.14
CA ASP A 175 4.18 15.22 14.29
C ASP A 175 5.29 14.51 13.51
N ASN A 176 5.88 15.23 12.55
CA ASN A 176 6.94 14.69 11.68
C ASN A 176 8.29 14.55 12.42
N SER A 177 8.49 15.26 13.53
CA SER A 177 9.69 15.17 14.38
C SER A 177 9.61 14.01 15.38
N SER A 178 8.42 13.47 15.63
CA SER A 178 8.21 12.37 16.55
C SER A 178 8.94 11.10 16.11
N ALA A 179 9.37 10.30 17.09
CA ALA A 179 9.91 8.96 16.87
C ALA A 179 8.89 8.00 16.24
N MET A 180 7.59 8.20 16.46
CA MET A 180 6.55 7.35 15.90
C MET A 180 6.44 7.51 14.40
N LYS A 181 6.77 6.45 13.67
CA LYS A 181 6.76 6.40 12.20
C LYS A 181 5.79 5.38 11.62
N ILE A 182 5.46 4.33 12.35
CA ILE A 182 4.63 3.22 11.86
C ILE A 182 3.37 3.11 12.74
N ALA A 183 2.20 3.13 12.11
CA ALA A 183 0.93 2.89 12.75
C ALA A 183 0.34 1.56 12.27
N ILE A 184 0.01 0.65 13.20
CA ILE A 184 -0.73 -0.58 12.90
C ILE A 184 -2.19 -0.30 13.22
N VAL A 185 -3.06 -0.47 12.23
CA VAL A 185 -4.50 -0.19 12.33
C VAL A 185 -5.31 -1.37 11.82
N VAL A 186 -6.58 -1.45 12.22
CA VAL A 186 -7.55 -2.39 11.62
C VAL A 186 -8.55 -1.63 10.76
N ASP A 187 -9.34 -0.74 11.36
CA ASP A 187 -10.32 0.12 10.68
C ASP A 187 -10.16 1.59 11.07
N MET A 188 -9.66 1.85 12.29
CA MET A 188 -9.41 3.21 12.76
C MET A 188 -8.35 3.89 11.89
N TRP A 189 -8.52 5.19 11.69
CA TRP A 189 -7.67 6.05 10.87
C TRP A 189 -7.74 5.81 9.34
N LEU A 190 -8.39 4.76 8.87
CA LEU A 190 -8.66 4.59 7.45
C LEU A 190 -9.64 5.66 6.94
N THR A 191 -10.52 6.13 7.83
CA THR A 191 -11.47 7.22 7.57
C THR A 191 -11.26 8.38 8.55
N GLY A 192 -11.46 9.63 8.10
CA GLY A 192 -11.47 10.80 8.97
C GLY A 192 -10.15 11.22 9.62
N PHE A 193 -9.06 10.51 9.38
CA PHE A 193 -7.75 10.83 9.92
C PHE A 193 -6.81 11.35 8.83
N ASP A 194 -6.24 12.54 9.03
CA ASP A 194 -5.41 13.21 8.04
C ASP A 194 -3.96 13.34 8.49
N VAL A 195 -3.05 12.76 7.70
CA VAL A 195 -1.59 12.85 7.85
C VAL A 195 -0.97 12.96 6.47
N PRO A 196 -0.80 14.17 5.92
CA PRO A 196 -0.31 14.38 4.56
C PRO A 196 1.07 13.77 4.29
N SER A 197 1.91 13.65 5.33
CA SER A 197 3.23 13.05 5.25
C SER A 197 3.23 11.51 5.20
N LEU A 198 2.06 10.84 5.34
CA LEU A 198 1.95 9.39 5.18
C LEU A 198 2.25 9.01 3.73
N ALA A 199 3.31 8.24 3.52
CA ALA A 199 3.81 7.90 2.18
C ALA A 199 3.61 6.42 1.80
N THR A 200 3.47 5.53 2.78
CA THR A 200 3.40 4.08 2.53
C THR A 200 2.26 3.44 3.30
N MET A 201 1.52 2.57 2.65
CA MET A 201 0.48 1.74 3.26
C MET A 201 0.72 0.29 2.92
N TYR A 202 0.91 -0.53 3.94
CA TYR A 202 1.00 -1.98 3.85
C TYR A 202 -0.38 -2.58 4.10
N VAL A 203 -0.93 -3.26 3.11
CA VAL A 203 -2.31 -3.78 3.17
C VAL A 203 -2.28 -5.27 3.42
N TYR A 204 -2.73 -5.67 4.59
CA TYR A 204 -2.93 -7.06 5.01
C TYR A 204 -4.39 -7.30 5.41
N LYS A 205 -5.30 -6.74 4.63
CA LYS A 205 -6.75 -6.85 4.81
C LYS A 205 -7.43 -6.73 3.46
N PRO A 206 -8.25 -7.71 3.04
CA PRO A 206 -9.11 -7.53 1.88
C PRO A 206 -10.00 -6.30 2.03
N MET A 207 -10.02 -5.45 1.03
CA MET A 207 -10.81 -4.22 1.00
C MET A 207 -11.31 -4.00 -0.42
N SER A 208 -12.53 -3.49 -0.56
CA SER A 208 -13.14 -3.21 -1.86
C SER A 208 -13.89 -1.88 -1.87
N GLY A 209 -14.28 -1.41 -3.06
CA GLY A 209 -15.15 -0.27 -3.26
C GLY A 209 -14.74 0.97 -2.48
N HIS A 210 -15.72 1.59 -1.82
CA HIS A 210 -15.54 2.85 -1.09
C HIS A 210 -14.52 2.77 0.05
N ASN A 211 -14.50 1.66 0.80
CA ASN A 211 -13.57 1.48 1.93
C ASN A 211 -12.12 1.46 1.45
N LEU A 212 -11.85 0.78 0.33
CA LEU A 212 -10.52 0.76 -0.29
C LEU A 212 -10.12 2.16 -0.76
N MET A 213 -11.01 2.88 -1.44
CA MET A 213 -10.73 4.24 -1.91
C MET A 213 -10.47 5.22 -0.77
N GLN A 214 -11.20 5.10 0.34
CA GLN A 214 -10.95 5.90 1.55
C GLN A 214 -9.59 5.62 2.18
N ALA A 215 -9.18 4.34 2.23
CA ALA A 215 -7.87 3.96 2.73
C ALA A 215 -6.75 4.53 1.84
N ILE A 216 -6.87 4.38 0.52
CA ILE A 216 -5.89 4.90 -0.45
C ILE A 216 -5.78 6.42 -0.38
N ALA A 217 -6.90 7.13 -0.15
CA ALA A 217 -6.91 8.57 0.05
C ALA A 217 -6.04 9.05 1.22
N ARG A 218 -5.58 8.16 2.10
CA ARG A 218 -4.62 8.51 3.16
C ARG A 218 -3.21 8.72 2.64
N VAL A 219 -2.81 8.02 1.57
CA VAL A 219 -1.45 8.09 1.02
C VAL A 219 -1.32 9.02 -0.19
N ASN A 220 -2.41 9.46 -0.81
CA ASN A 220 -2.38 10.34 -1.98
C ASN A 220 -2.35 11.84 -1.66
N ARG A 221 -2.18 12.23 -0.40
CA ARG A 221 -2.14 13.63 0.03
C ARG A 221 -0.88 14.34 -0.45
N VAL A 222 -1.05 15.62 -0.80
CA VAL A 222 0.06 16.52 -1.13
C VAL A 222 0.85 16.85 0.15
N PHE A 223 2.16 16.70 0.09
CA PHE A 223 3.05 17.05 1.18
C PHE A 223 4.46 17.33 0.64
N ARG A 224 4.93 18.57 0.72
CA ARG A 224 6.27 18.99 0.24
C ARG A 224 6.56 18.42 -1.16
N ASP A 225 7.73 17.79 -1.30
CA ASP A 225 8.28 17.10 -2.48
C ASP A 225 7.81 15.64 -2.63
N LYS A 226 6.76 15.24 -1.93
CA LYS A 226 6.17 13.90 -2.08
C LYS A 226 5.67 13.70 -3.51
N GLU A 227 6.27 12.77 -4.24
CA GLU A 227 5.92 12.44 -5.61
C GLU A 227 4.64 11.60 -5.70
N GLY A 228 4.42 10.71 -4.72
CA GLY A 228 3.23 9.86 -4.65
C GLY A 228 3.11 9.06 -3.36
N GLY A 229 2.01 8.35 -3.23
CA GLY A 229 1.78 7.36 -2.19
C GLY A 229 2.04 5.95 -2.68
N LEU A 230 2.57 5.06 -1.84
CA LEU A 230 2.76 3.65 -2.16
C LEU A 230 1.79 2.78 -1.37
N VAL A 231 1.08 1.91 -2.07
CA VAL A 231 0.26 0.83 -1.50
C VAL A 231 0.97 -0.49 -1.78
N VAL A 232 1.41 -1.15 -0.71
CA VAL A 232 2.05 -2.46 -0.75
C VAL A 232 1.03 -3.51 -0.32
N ASP A 233 0.71 -4.42 -1.21
CA ASP A 233 -0.41 -5.36 -1.07
C ASP A 233 0.06 -6.79 -0.83
N TYR A 234 -0.41 -7.39 0.25
CA TYR A 234 -0.13 -8.77 0.65
C TYR A 234 -1.32 -9.73 0.47
N VAL A 235 -2.49 -9.24 0.06
CA VAL A 235 -3.73 -10.03 0.01
C VAL A 235 -4.45 -9.98 -1.35
N GLY A 236 -3.83 -9.39 -2.38
CA GLY A 236 -4.35 -9.41 -3.74
C GLY A 236 -5.45 -8.39 -4.03
N ILE A 237 -5.36 -7.16 -3.49
CA ILE A 237 -6.36 -6.09 -3.75
C ILE A 237 -6.36 -5.53 -5.18
N ALA A 238 -5.45 -5.96 -6.05
CA ALA A 238 -5.26 -5.37 -7.39
C ALA A 238 -6.55 -5.30 -8.22
N THR A 239 -7.34 -6.38 -8.23
CA THR A 239 -8.60 -6.43 -8.99
C THR A 239 -9.64 -5.50 -8.36
N ALA A 240 -9.80 -5.55 -7.04
CA ALA A 240 -10.71 -4.67 -6.29
C ALA A 240 -10.29 -3.20 -6.44
N LEU A 241 -8.99 -2.92 -6.48
CA LEU A 241 -8.45 -1.57 -6.71
C LEU A 241 -8.80 -1.06 -8.12
N LYS A 242 -8.57 -1.87 -9.16
CA LYS A 242 -8.95 -1.52 -10.53
C LYS A 242 -10.45 -1.26 -10.65
N GLN A 243 -11.28 -2.12 -10.05
CA GLN A 243 -12.73 -1.95 -10.06
C GLN A 243 -13.14 -0.68 -9.32
N ALA A 244 -12.66 -0.47 -8.10
CA ALA A 244 -12.97 0.73 -7.32
C ALA A 244 -12.52 2.02 -8.04
N MET A 245 -11.32 2.04 -8.61
CA MET A 245 -10.85 3.18 -9.42
C MET A 245 -11.72 3.37 -10.67
N ASN A 246 -12.10 2.29 -11.36
CA ASN A 246 -13.01 2.36 -12.51
C ASN A 246 -14.39 2.89 -12.11
N ASP A 247 -14.94 2.48 -10.98
CA ASP A 247 -16.24 2.95 -10.50
C ASP A 247 -16.20 4.45 -10.12
N TYR A 248 -15.06 4.93 -9.66
CA TYR A 248 -14.82 6.35 -9.39
C TYR A 248 -14.54 7.16 -10.66
N THR A 249 -13.88 6.58 -11.67
CA THR A 249 -13.54 7.22 -12.96
C THR A 249 -14.54 6.93 -14.07
N SER A 250 -15.26 5.79 -14.05
CA SER A 250 -16.23 5.42 -15.10
C SER A 250 -17.48 6.29 -15.11
N ARG A 251 -17.68 7.08 -14.06
CA ARG A 251 -18.65 8.19 -14.10
C ARG A 251 -18.27 9.24 -15.14
N ASP A 252 -16.99 9.28 -15.55
CA ASP A 252 -16.42 10.21 -16.53
C ASP A 252 -16.24 9.61 -17.93
N LYS A 253 -16.43 8.29 -18.12
CA LYS A 253 -16.22 7.60 -19.41
C LYS A 253 -17.04 8.13 -20.59
N LYS A 254 -17.96 9.07 -20.37
CA LYS A 254 -18.63 9.79 -21.46
C LYS A 254 -17.81 10.94 -22.03
N ASN A 255 -16.79 11.44 -21.33
CA ASN A 255 -16.05 12.63 -21.73
C ASN A 255 -14.54 12.42 -21.97
N TYR A 256 -13.95 11.36 -21.42
CA TYR A 256 -12.53 11.04 -21.64
C TYR A 256 -12.41 9.61 -22.14
N GLY A 257 -11.86 9.48 -23.35
CA GLY A 257 -11.58 8.18 -23.96
C GLY A 257 -10.71 7.35 -23.05
N ASP A 258 -10.87 6.03 -23.21
CA ASP A 258 -10.15 4.95 -22.55
C ASP A 258 -8.68 5.32 -22.29
N THR A 259 -8.38 5.88 -21.12
CA THR A 259 -7.01 6.16 -20.71
C THR A 259 -6.41 4.84 -20.25
N ASP A 260 -6.02 4.05 -21.23
CA ASP A 260 -5.19 2.88 -21.04
C ASP A 260 -3.90 3.36 -20.35
N VAL A 261 -3.79 3.09 -19.05
CA VAL A 261 -2.62 3.47 -18.25
C VAL A 261 -1.34 2.96 -18.92
N ALA A 262 -1.42 1.82 -19.63
CA ALA A 262 -0.33 1.30 -20.44
C ALA A 262 0.04 2.26 -21.57
N LYS A 263 -0.93 2.91 -22.23
CA LYS A 263 -0.64 3.88 -23.30
C LYS A 263 0.04 5.15 -22.81
N VAL A 264 -0.23 5.58 -21.58
CA VAL A 264 0.41 6.78 -20.98
C VAL A 264 1.76 6.44 -20.37
N ALA A 265 1.84 5.32 -19.63
CA ALA A 265 3.06 4.89 -18.95
C ALA A 265 4.11 4.31 -19.92
N TYR A 266 3.69 3.62 -20.98
CA TYR A 266 4.61 2.95 -21.91
C TYR A 266 5.54 3.93 -22.67
N PRO A 267 5.09 5.06 -23.21
CA PRO A 267 6.01 6.04 -23.81
C PRO A 267 7.03 6.59 -22.80
N LYS A 268 6.60 6.91 -21.58
CA LYS A 268 7.50 7.38 -20.51
C LYS A 268 8.51 6.29 -20.10
N PHE A 269 8.06 5.03 -20.02
CA PHE A 269 8.94 3.89 -19.81
C PHE A 269 10.00 3.77 -20.91
N LEU A 270 9.61 3.89 -22.18
CA LEU A 270 10.54 3.81 -23.32
C LEU A 270 11.54 4.98 -23.30
N GLU A 271 11.10 6.18 -22.94
CA GLU A 271 11.98 7.34 -22.77
C GLU A 271 13.02 7.09 -21.68
N LYS A 272 12.61 6.63 -20.50
CA LYS A 272 13.51 6.29 -19.39
C LYS A 272 14.45 5.14 -19.74
N LEU A 273 13.93 4.12 -20.44
CA LEU A 273 14.74 3.01 -20.93
C LEU A 273 15.81 3.46 -21.94
N ALA A 274 15.49 4.42 -22.81
CA ALA A 274 16.45 4.99 -23.75
C ALA A 274 17.56 5.74 -23.00
N VAL A 275 17.20 6.56 -22.02
CA VAL A 275 18.18 7.27 -21.14
C VAL A 275 19.08 6.26 -20.40
N CYS A 276 18.52 5.18 -19.85
CA CYS A 276 19.32 4.13 -19.22
C CYS A 276 20.28 3.47 -20.22
N ARG A 277 19.83 3.16 -21.44
CA ARG A 277 20.68 2.57 -22.49
C ARG A 277 21.81 3.51 -22.89
N ASP A 278 21.55 4.80 -23.03
CA ASP A 278 22.58 5.79 -23.34
C ASP A 278 23.65 5.85 -22.25
N LYS A 279 23.28 5.70 -20.99
CA LYS A 279 24.23 5.66 -19.87
C LYS A 279 25.12 4.42 -19.87
N PHE A 280 24.65 3.32 -20.48
CA PHE A 280 25.44 2.11 -20.72
C PHE A 280 26.15 2.12 -22.08
N HIS A 281 26.15 3.24 -22.81
CA HIS A 281 26.84 3.34 -24.07
C HIS A 281 28.33 3.00 -23.90
N GLY A 282 28.81 2.03 -24.72
CA GLY A 282 30.18 1.52 -24.64
C GLY A 282 30.36 0.30 -23.71
N TYR A 283 29.32 -0.15 -23.02
CA TYR A 283 29.33 -1.37 -22.23
C TYR A 283 28.55 -2.49 -22.93
N ASP A 284 29.19 -3.65 -23.16
CA ASP A 284 28.52 -4.82 -23.74
C ASP A 284 27.80 -5.64 -22.67
N TYR A 285 26.47 -5.55 -22.68
CA TYR A 285 25.58 -6.33 -21.80
C TYR A 285 24.86 -7.48 -22.51
N SER A 286 25.26 -7.87 -23.70
CA SER A 286 24.63 -8.94 -24.50
C SER A 286 24.56 -10.29 -23.77
N LYS A 287 25.58 -10.60 -22.98
CA LYS A 287 25.65 -11.84 -22.17
C LYS A 287 24.68 -11.86 -20.99
N PHE A 288 24.11 -10.72 -20.61
CA PHE A 288 23.05 -10.69 -19.60
C PHE A 288 21.77 -11.39 -20.09
N GLN A 289 21.42 -11.20 -21.37
CA GLN A 289 20.22 -11.81 -21.96
C GLN A 289 20.46 -13.27 -22.39
N ASN A 290 21.59 -13.55 -23.02
CA ASN A 290 21.85 -14.80 -23.75
C ASN A 290 22.91 -15.69 -23.09
N GLY A 291 23.49 -15.28 -21.95
CA GLY A 291 24.57 -16.01 -21.29
C GLY A 291 24.09 -16.99 -20.22
N THR A 292 25.05 -17.83 -19.76
CA THR A 292 24.87 -18.66 -18.55
C THR A 292 24.75 -17.82 -17.30
N ASP A 293 24.31 -18.41 -16.19
CA ASP A 293 24.14 -17.67 -14.92
C ASP A 293 25.46 -17.04 -14.43
N LEU A 294 26.59 -17.71 -14.67
CA LEU A 294 27.92 -17.17 -14.36
C LEU A 294 28.26 -15.95 -15.22
N GLU A 295 27.93 -16.00 -16.52
CA GLU A 295 28.16 -14.89 -17.46
C GLU A 295 27.24 -13.71 -17.14
N ARG A 296 25.99 -13.95 -16.75
CA ARG A 296 25.06 -12.94 -16.26
C ARG A 296 25.61 -12.23 -15.02
N ALA A 297 26.07 -13.00 -14.02
CA ALA A 297 26.67 -12.44 -12.81
C ALA A 297 27.91 -11.58 -13.10
N LYS A 298 28.79 -12.05 -13.99
CA LYS A 298 29.96 -11.27 -14.45
C LYS A 298 29.56 -9.99 -15.18
N THR A 299 28.51 -10.05 -16.00
CA THR A 299 28.01 -8.88 -16.74
C THR A 299 27.45 -7.85 -15.77
N ILE A 300 26.69 -8.27 -14.73
CA ILE A 300 26.18 -7.35 -13.70
C ILE A 300 27.35 -6.69 -12.94
N SER A 301 28.32 -7.47 -12.48
CA SER A 301 29.50 -6.94 -11.76
C SER A 301 30.32 -5.99 -12.64
N GLY A 302 30.47 -6.32 -13.92
CA GLY A 302 31.14 -5.44 -14.89
C GLY A 302 30.37 -4.15 -15.14
N ALA A 303 29.04 -4.19 -15.20
CA ALA A 303 28.18 -3.00 -15.34
C ALA A 303 28.31 -2.06 -14.14
N VAL A 304 28.32 -2.61 -12.93
CA VAL A 304 28.56 -1.82 -11.70
C VAL A 304 29.92 -1.13 -11.76
N ASN A 305 30.98 -1.86 -12.11
CA ASN A 305 32.32 -1.30 -12.23
C ASN A 305 32.41 -0.23 -13.33
N PHE A 306 31.72 -0.44 -14.46
CA PHE A 306 31.67 0.53 -15.56
C PHE A 306 31.05 1.87 -15.12
N ILE A 307 29.94 1.80 -14.35
CA ILE A 307 29.29 3.01 -13.83
C ILE A 307 30.12 3.64 -12.73
N MET A 308 30.66 2.85 -11.80
CA MET A 308 31.51 3.34 -10.71
C MET A 308 32.84 3.91 -11.20
N GLY A 309 33.32 3.49 -12.35
CA GLY A 309 34.53 4.00 -12.97
C GLY A 309 34.40 5.36 -13.65
N ARG A 310 33.17 5.91 -13.79
CA ARG A 310 32.98 7.27 -14.33
C ARG A 310 33.54 8.32 -13.39
N GLU A 311 34.33 9.25 -13.93
CA GLU A 311 35.06 10.23 -13.12
C GLU A 311 34.16 11.31 -12.51
N LYS A 312 33.02 11.62 -13.11
CA LYS A 312 32.11 12.67 -12.63
C LYS A 312 31.11 12.12 -11.64
N VAL A 313 31.17 12.62 -10.40
CA VAL A 313 30.24 12.25 -9.30
C VAL A 313 28.80 12.55 -9.69
N ASP A 314 28.53 13.68 -10.33
CA ASP A 314 27.19 14.12 -10.76
C ASP A 314 26.54 13.14 -11.77
N GLU A 315 27.34 12.49 -12.62
CA GLU A 315 26.85 11.48 -13.57
C GLU A 315 26.45 10.17 -12.87
N LYS A 316 27.15 9.78 -11.79
CA LYS A 316 26.82 8.60 -10.98
C LYS A 316 25.52 8.81 -10.24
N ASP A 317 25.36 9.94 -9.58
CA ASP A 317 24.14 10.27 -8.80
C ASP A 317 22.91 10.40 -9.70
N SER A 318 23.07 10.99 -10.90
CA SER A 318 22.02 11.05 -11.92
C SER A 318 21.62 9.66 -12.39
N PHE A 319 22.57 8.74 -12.61
CA PHE A 319 22.28 7.38 -13.03
C PHE A 319 21.49 6.61 -11.98
N VAL A 320 21.90 6.69 -10.71
CA VAL A 320 21.20 6.01 -9.60
C VAL A 320 19.77 6.55 -9.46
N LYS A 321 19.59 7.88 -9.53
CA LYS A 321 18.24 8.48 -9.47
C LYS A 321 17.33 8.03 -10.61
N GLU A 322 17.84 7.98 -11.84
CA GLU A 322 17.04 7.59 -13.00
C GLU A 322 16.75 6.08 -13.07
N ALA A 323 17.62 5.24 -12.50
CA ALA A 323 17.40 3.80 -12.42
C ALA A 323 16.38 3.41 -11.33
N LEU A 324 16.17 4.29 -10.35
CA LEU A 324 15.22 4.10 -9.23
C LEU A 324 13.84 4.75 -9.46
N MET A 325 13.69 5.59 -10.48
CA MET A 325 12.40 6.15 -10.93
C MET A 325 11.72 5.25 -11.95
#